data_07a8eeae7a65a4789ea5a29af33f673f
#
_entry.id   07a8eeae7a65a4789ea5a29af33f673f
#
_cell.length_a   1.000
_cell.length_b   1.000
_cell.length_c   1.000
_cell.angle_alpha   90.00
_cell.angle_beta   90.00
_cell.angle_gamma   90.00
#
_symmetry.space_group_name_H-M   'P 1'
#
loop_
_entity.id
_entity.type
_entity.pdbx_description
1 polymer ?
#
loop_
_entity_poly.entity_id
_entity_poly.type
_entity_poly.pdbx_seq_one_letter_code
_entity_poly.pdbx_strand_id
1 'polypeptide(L)'
;QDVWDWTEYGFAAGDIKGIEKVSDEVFFAYGVKTQNGKMVMETVCFTQSDVPPVGKTVITYATSQVDDFFTEKAVAEFNRQSREYRVEIIDYSDAEYSTLGTYEQKILNSEMADIINISGGGNFYSLANKGLFADLNAMFEADDTISKDDYFSNVLESYEIEGKLYSMPIQFSVV
;
A
#
# COMPACT_ATOMS: atom_id res chain seq x y z
N GLN A 1 -9.47 -13.03 -16.15
CA GLN A 1 -8.71 -13.66 -15.08
C GLN A 1 -7.38 -12.94 -15.05
N ASP A 2 -7.15 -12.14 -14.02
CA ASP A 2 -5.89 -11.45 -13.85
C ASP A 2 -4.82 -12.49 -13.63
N VAL A 3 -3.81 -12.46 -14.48
CA VAL A 3 -2.77 -13.49 -14.51
C VAL A 3 -1.57 -13.05 -13.69
N TRP A 4 -1.40 -11.73 -13.53
CA TRP A 4 -0.20 -11.17 -12.89
C TRP A 4 -0.54 -9.89 -12.13
N ASP A 5 -0.18 -9.85 -10.86
CA ASP A 5 -0.12 -8.61 -10.09
C ASP A 5 1.27 -7.98 -10.26
N TRP A 6 1.34 -6.88 -11.00
CA TRP A 6 2.59 -6.18 -11.30
C TRP A 6 3.26 -5.59 -10.06
N THR A 7 2.47 -5.25 -9.03
CA THR A 7 3.02 -4.70 -7.79
C THR A 7 3.84 -5.73 -7.03
N GLU A 8 3.53 -7.02 -7.17
CA GLU A 8 4.35 -8.10 -6.61
C GLU A 8 5.77 -8.12 -7.20
N TYR A 9 5.91 -7.68 -8.44
CA TYR A 9 7.20 -7.65 -9.15
C TYR A 9 7.87 -6.28 -9.12
N GLY A 10 7.30 -5.33 -8.37
CA GLY A 10 7.86 -4.00 -8.17
C GLY A 10 7.57 -3.01 -9.30
N PHE A 11 6.48 -3.23 -10.04
CA PHE A 11 5.98 -2.31 -11.04
C PHE A 11 4.60 -1.77 -10.66
N ALA A 12 4.37 -0.47 -10.87
CA ALA A 12 3.03 0.03 -10.99
C ALA A 12 2.51 -0.28 -12.41
N ALA A 13 1.26 -0.67 -12.54
CA ALA A 13 0.69 -1.07 -13.84
C ALA A 13 0.84 0.02 -14.91
N GLY A 14 0.68 1.30 -14.53
CA GLY A 14 0.85 2.45 -15.41
C GLY A 14 2.28 2.70 -15.93
N ASP A 15 3.28 2.14 -15.27
CA ASP A 15 4.69 2.29 -15.68
C ASP A 15 5.08 1.28 -16.76
N ILE A 16 4.33 0.18 -16.94
CA ILE A 16 4.61 -0.86 -17.96
C ILE A 16 4.24 -0.33 -19.35
N LYS A 17 5.17 -0.47 -20.26
CA LYS A 17 5.04 -0.02 -21.67
C LYS A 17 4.94 -1.17 -22.65
N GLY A 18 5.38 -2.35 -22.28
CA GLY A 18 5.23 -3.53 -23.10
C GLY A 18 5.74 -4.80 -22.43
N ILE A 19 5.26 -5.91 -22.97
CA ILE A 19 5.61 -7.26 -22.57
C ILE A 19 5.96 -8.03 -23.84
N GLU A 20 7.09 -8.70 -23.82
CA GLU A 20 7.58 -9.52 -24.92
C GLU A 20 7.76 -10.95 -24.46
N LYS A 21 7.18 -11.90 -25.17
CA LYS A 21 7.39 -13.33 -24.96
C LYS A 21 8.67 -13.75 -25.71
N VAL A 22 9.67 -14.21 -24.97
CA VAL A 22 10.94 -14.69 -25.53
C VAL A 22 10.88 -16.20 -25.79
N SER A 23 10.28 -16.95 -24.87
CA SER A 23 10.01 -18.38 -25.00
C SER A 23 8.74 -18.73 -24.24
N ASP A 24 8.38 -20.02 -24.22
CA ASP A 24 7.20 -20.46 -23.44
C ASP A 24 7.37 -20.23 -21.94
N GLU A 25 8.60 -20.15 -21.45
CA GLU A 25 8.94 -19.99 -20.04
C GLU A 25 9.52 -18.62 -19.69
N VAL A 26 9.82 -17.77 -20.70
CA VAL A 26 10.52 -16.50 -20.48
C VAL A 26 9.77 -15.34 -21.11
N PHE A 27 9.50 -14.33 -20.29
CA PHE A 27 8.88 -13.08 -20.68
C PHE A 27 9.73 -11.90 -20.24
N PHE A 28 9.79 -10.86 -21.06
CA PHE A 28 10.34 -9.56 -20.71
C PHE A 28 9.23 -8.54 -20.58
N ALA A 29 9.21 -7.83 -19.45
CA ALA A 29 8.44 -6.59 -19.33
C ALA A 29 9.41 -5.41 -19.31
N TYR A 30 9.04 -4.31 -19.95
CA TYR A 30 9.77 -3.06 -19.88
C TYR A 30 8.84 -1.91 -19.51
N GLY A 31 9.37 -0.99 -18.74
CA GLY A 31 8.64 0.15 -18.24
C GLY A 31 9.50 1.40 -18.18
N VAL A 32 8.87 2.54 -17.95
CA VAL A 32 9.56 3.83 -17.79
C VAL A 32 9.12 4.44 -16.47
N LYS A 33 10.08 4.72 -15.59
CA LYS A 33 9.84 5.42 -14.34
C LYS A 33 10.67 6.70 -14.24
N THR A 34 10.22 7.62 -13.41
CA THR A 34 11.02 8.81 -13.09
C THR A 34 11.80 8.56 -11.80
N GLN A 35 13.12 8.66 -11.90
CA GLN A 35 14.02 8.54 -10.77
C GLN A 35 14.93 9.77 -10.72
N ASN A 36 14.90 10.50 -9.59
CA ASN A 36 15.67 11.73 -9.41
C ASN A 36 15.45 12.77 -10.54
N GLY A 37 14.20 12.92 -11.00
CA GLY A 37 13.82 13.83 -12.08
C GLY A 37 14.25 13.40 -13.49
N LYS A 38 14.75 12.18 -13.65
CA LYS A 38 15.13 11.62 -14.95
C LYS A 38 14.25 10.42 -15.30
N MET A 39 13.90 10.31 -16.58
CA MET A 39 13.23 9.12 -17.10
C MET A 39 14.25 7.98 -17.21
N VAL A 40 13.95 6.85 -16.57
CA VAL A 40 14.76 5.64 -16.59
C VAL A 40 13.92 4.51 -17.16
N MET A 41 14.46 3.81 -18.14
CA MET A 41 13.86 2.57 -18.63
C MET A 41 14.29 1.41 -17.72
N GLU A 42 13.33 0.66 -17.25
CA GLU A 42 13.55 -0.54 -16.46
C GLU A 42 13.05 -1.76 -17.23
N THR A 43 13.82 -2.83 -17.16
CA THR A 43 13.47 -4.09 -17.83
C THR A 43 13.55 -5.21 -16.81
N VAL A 44 12.53 -6.06 -16.78
CA VAL A 44 12.50 -7.25 -15.93
C VAL A 44 12.28 -8.49 -16.78
N CYS A 45 13.04 -9.52 -16.46
CA CYS A 45 12.90 -10.84 -17.04
C CYS A 45 12.14 -11.73 -16.06
N PHE A 46 11.02 -12.28 -16.52
CA PHE A 46 10.25 -13.27 -15.78
C PHE A 46 10.54 -14.65 -16.35
N THR A 47 10.83 -15.59 -15.47
CA THR A 47 10.99 -16.99 -15.85
C THR A 47 9.93 -17.80 -15.10
N GLN A 48 9.24 -18.67 -15.84
CA GLN A 48 8.36 -19.63 -15.20
C GLN A 48 9.20 -20.56 -14.32
N SER A 49 8.77 -20.75 -13.08
CA SER A 49 9.46 -21.63 -12.14
C SER A 49 8.44 -22.56 -11.49
N ASP A 50 8.75 -23.86 -11.43
CA ASP A 50 7.97 -24.82 -10.68
C ASP A 50 8.24 -24.74 -9.17
N VAL A 51 9.23 -23.95 -8.77
CA VAL A 51 9.53 -23.68 -7.36
C VAL A 51 8.75 -22.45 -6.96
N PRO A 52 7.82 -22.56 -6.00
CA PRO A 52 7.14 -21.37 -5.49
C PRO A 52 8.18 -20.38 -4.96
N PRO A 53 8.01 -19.07 -5.21
CA PRO A 53 8.91 -18.08 -4.64
C PRO A 53 8.93 -18.26 -3.12
N VAL A 54 10.10 -18.07 -2.50
CA VAL A 54 10.22 -18.08 -1.04
C VAL A 54 9.22 -17.08 -0.51
N GLY A 55 8.19 -17.60 0.19
CA GLY A 55 7.01 -16.83 0.50
C GLY A 55 7.34 -15.65 1.41
N LYS A 56 7.21 -14.45 0.88
CA LYS A 56 7.16 -13.25 1.72
C LYS A 56 5.87 -13.28 2.54
N THR A 57 5.93 -12.78 3.75
CA THR A 57 4.72 -12.54 4.56
C THR A 57 3.87 -11.47 3.87
N VAL A 58 2.60 -11.77 3.65
CA VAL A 58 1.67 -10.83 3.02
C VAL A 58 1.16 -9.85 4.06
N ILE A 59 1.22 -8.57 3.73
CA ILE A 59 0.55 -7.47 4.43
C ILE A 59 -0.53 -6.96 3.49
N THR A 60 -1.75 -6.99 3.93
CA THR A 60 -2.90 -6.55 3.14
C THR A 60 -3.17 -5.07 3.32
N TYR A 61 -3.37 -4.34 2.21
CA TYR A 61 -3.71 -2.92 2.19
C TYR A 61 -5.06 -2.69 1.50
N ALA A 62 -6.05 -2.30 2.26
CA ALA A 62 -7.41 -2.03 1.76
C ALA A 62 -7.57 -0.58 1.33
N THR A 63 -8.06 -0.36 0.11
CA THR A 63 -8.37 0.97 -0.42
C THR A 63 -9.60 0.95 -1.30
N SER A 64 -10.36 2.04 -1.29
CA SER A 64 -11.42 2.31 -2.26
C SER A 64 -10.94 3.15 -3.44
N GLN A 65 -9.67 3.50 -3.48
CA GLN A 65 -9.02 4.31 -4.52
C GLN A 65 -7.89 3.51 -5.14
N VAL A 66 -8.24 2.46 -5.89
CA VAL A 66 -7.27 1.49 -6.45
C VAL A 66 -6.39 2.15 -7.49
N ASP A 67 -6.93 3.10 -8.25
CA ASP A 67 -6.21 3.82 -9.31
C ASP A 67 -5.34 4.97 -8.77
N ASP A 68 -5.08 5.01 -7.44
CA ASP A 68 -4.18 6.01 -6.88
C ASP A 68 -2.73 5.67 -7.23
N PHE A 69 -2.23 6.37 -8.23
CA PHE A 69 -0.88 6.25 -8.75
C PHE A 69 0.23 6.30 -7.67
N PHE A 70 0.03 7.06 -6.62
CA PHE A 70 1.02 7.16 -5.53
C PHE A 70 1.03 5.89 -4.69
N THR A 71 -0.14 5.34 -4.38
CA THR A 71 -0.30 4.09 -3.63
C THR A 71 0.31 2.92 -4.39
N GLU A 72 -0.05 2.74 -5.67
CA GLU A 72 0.53 1.66 -6.49
C GLU A 72 2.06 1.74 -6.55
N LYS A 73 2.61 2.94 -6.75
CA LYS A 73 4.07 3.12 -6.77
C LYS A 73 4.74 2.82 -5.43
N ALA A 74 4.15 3.27 -4.34
CA ALA A 74 4.69 3.00 -3.00
C ALA A 74 4.68 1.50 -2.70
N VAL A 75 3.60 0.80 -3.02
CA VAL A 75 3.47 -0.65 -2.86
C VAL A 75 4.47 -1.39 -3.74
N ALA A 76 4.57 -1.03 -5.02
CA ALA A 76 5.52 -1.64 -5.94
C ALA A 76 6.98 -1.46 -5.47
N GLU A 77 7.33 -0.27 -5.01
CA GLU A 77 8.68 0.03 -4.50
C GLU A 77 8.97 -0.77 -3.21
N PHE A 78 8.01 -0.83 -2.28
CA PHE A 78 8.14 -1.64 -1.07
C PHE A 78 8.32 -3.12 -1.40
N ASN A 79 7.49 -3.69 -2.28
CA ASN A 79 7.53 -5.10 -2.67
C ASN A 79 8.86 -5.47 -3.35
N ARG A 80 9.47 -4.51 -4.05
CA ARG A 80 10.77 -4.68 -4.68
C ARG A 80 11.92 -4.70 -3.67
N GLN A 81 11.86 -3.84 -2.65
CA GLN A 81 12.94 -3.66 -1.68
C GLN A 81 12.87 -4.66 -0.53
N SER A 82 11.69 -4.96 -0.05
CA SER A 82 11.50 -5.88 1.07
C SER A 82 11.77 -7.34 0.66
N ARG A 83 12.52 -8.05 1.50
CA ARG A 83 12.81 -9.48 1.31
C ARG A 83 11.87 -10.39 2.10
N GLU A 84 11.28 -9.87 3.16
CA GLU A 84 10.49 -10.64 4.14
C GLU A 84 8.99 -10.42 3.96
N TYR A 85 8.59 -9.25 3.48
CA TYR A 85 7.20 -8.84 3.37
C TYR A 85 6.84 -8.43 1.94
N ARG A 86 5.57 -8.57 1.61
CA ARG A 86 4.96 -7.94 0.43
C ARG A 86 3.62 -7.35 0.80
N VAL A 87 3.26 -6.24 0.19
CA VAL A 87 1.94 -5.63 0.32
C VAL A 87 1.07 -6.10 -0.84
N GLU A 88 -0.14 -6.54 -0.53
CA GLU A 88 -1.19 -6.88 -1.48
C GLU A 88 -2.33 -5.87 -1.35
N ILE A 89 -2.69 -5.23 -2.47
CA ILE A 89 -3.77 -4.25 -2.49
C ILE A 89 -5.11 -4.97 -2.60
N ILE A 90 -6.02 -4.67 -1.68
CA ILE A 90 -7.39 -5.15 -1.70
C ILE A 90 -8.31 -4.00 -2.14
N ASP A 91 -8.97 -4.19 -3.27
CA ASP A 91 -9.90 -3.23 -3.85
C ASP A 91 -11.27 -3.27 -3.15
N TYR A 92 -11.65 -2.15 -2.58
CA TYR A 92 -12.97 -1.91 -1.99
C TYR A 92 -13.76 -0.84 -2.74
N SER A 93 -13.43 -0.56 -3.99
CA SER A 93 -14.13 0.44 -4.83
C SER A 93 -15.50 -0.01 -5.31
N ASP A 94 -15.78 -1.31 -5.27
CA ASP A 94 -17.04 -1.88 -5.74
C ASP A 94 -18.27 -1.33 -4.99
N ALA A 95 -19.39 -1.26 -5.71
CA ALA A 95 -20.66 -0.73 -5.20
C ALA A 95 -21.18 -1.46 -3.95
N GLU A 96 -20.80 -2.71 -3.73
CA GLU A 96 -21.10 -3.47 -2.52
C GLU A 96 -20.46 -2.86 -1.27
N TYR A 97 -19.31 -2.20 -1.43
CA TYR A 97 -18.55 -1.55 -0.36
C TYR A 97 -18.74 -0.03 -0.31
N SER A 98 -19.44 0.54 -1.27
CA SER A 98 -19.61 2.00 -1.42
C SER A 98 -20.51 2.64 -0.36
N THR A 99 -21.25 1.85 0.42
CA THR A 99 -21.97 2.35 1.58
C THR A 99 -21.02 2.38 2.79
N LEU A 100 -20.79 3.56 3.34
CA LEU A 100 -20.01 3.80 4.56
C LEU A 100 -20.27 2.74 5.65
N GLY A 101 -21.51 2.28 5.80
CA GLY A 101 -21.89 1.27 6.79
C GLY A 101 -21.28 -0.12 6.56
N THR A 102 -21.05 -0.53 5.31
CA THR A 102 -20.47 -1.85 4.99
C THR A 102 -18.96 -1.87 5.29
N TYR A 103 -18.27 -0.80 4.95
CA TYR A 103 -16.84 -0.65 5.23
C TYR A 103 -16.56 -0.65 6.75
N GLU A 104 -17.34 0.13 7.50
CA GLU A 104 -17.26 0.16 8.96
C GLU A 104 -17.59 -1.17 9.61
N GLN A 105 -18.59 -1.89 9.12
CA GLN A 105 -18.93 -3.22 9.64
C GLN A 105 -17.80 -4.23 9.44
N LYS A 106 -17.11 -4.19 8.31
CA LYS A 106 -15.96 -5.07 8.09
C LYS A 106 -14.81 -4.75 9.03
N ILE A 107 -14.52 -3.46 9.27
CA ILE A 107 -13.56 -3.05 10.29
C ILE A 107 -13.96 -3.60 11.65
N LEU A 108 -15.22 -3.44 12.03
CA LEU A 108 -15.73 -3.90 13.33
C LEU A 108 -15.66 -5.43 13.50
N ASN A 109 -15.81 -6.17 12.43
CA ASN A 109 -15.72 -7.63 12.44
C ASN A 109 -14.29 -8.17 12.34
N SER A 110 -13.28 -7.29 12.28
CA SER A 110 -11.88 -7.67 12.00
C SER A 110 -11.72 -8.46 10.69
N GLU A 111 -12.58 -8.20 9.73
CA GLU A 111 -12.55 -8.80 8.37
C GLU A 111 -11.79 -7.91 7.38
N MET A 112 -11.18 -6.85 7.88
CA MET A 112 -10.42 -5.90 7.08
C MET A 112 -8.94 -6.28 7.00
N ALA A 113 -8.28 -5.59 6.09
CA ALA A 113 -6.85 -5.69 5.85
C ALA A 113 -6.00 -5.22 7.04
N ASP A 114 -4.71 -5.55 7.01
CA ASP A 114 -3.75 -5.12 8.04
C ASP A 114 -3.55 -3.59 8.02
N ILE A 115 -3.61 -2.99 6.84
CA ILE A 115 -3.55 -1.54 6.64
C ILE A 115 -4.82 -1.09 5.90
N ILE A 116 -5.40 0.01 6.34
CA ILE A 116 -6.66 0.51 5.78
C ILE A 116 -6.48 1.96 5.35
N ASN A 117 -6.80 2.26 4.09
CA ASN A 117 -6.91 3.65 3.64
C ASN A 117 -8.28 4.20 4.01
N ILE A 118 -8.29 5.16 4.93
CA ILE A 118 -9.51 5.83 5.39
C ILE A 118 -9.62 7.16 4.66
N SER A 119 -10.29 7.17 3.52
CA SER A 119 -10.64 8.40 2.82
C SER A 119 -11.95 8.97 3.37
N GLY A 120 -11.92 10.23 3.80
CA GLY A 120 -13.14 10.98 4.11
C GLY A 120 -13.59 11.03 5.56
N GLY A 121 -12.77 10.61 6.52
CA GLY A 121 -12.91 10.99 7.94
C GLY A 121 -14.15 10.52 8.71
N GLY A 122 -15.09 9.84 8.09
CA GLY A 122 -16.39 9.45 8.65
C GLY A 122 -16.38 9.08 10.14
N ASN A 123 -16.50 7.81 10.46
CA ASN A 123 -16.49 7.33 11.87
C ASN A 123 -15.09 6.95 12.39
N PHE A 124 -14.01 7.45 11.79
CA PHE A 124 -12.63 7.11 12.18
C PHE A 124 -12.40 7.30 13.69
N TYR A 125 -12.79 8.44 14.25
CA TYR A 125 -12.67 8.72 15.68
C TYR A 125 -13.44 7.72 16.55
N SER A 126 -14.64 7.32 16.12
CA SER A 126 -15.42 6.30 16.83
C SER A 126 -14.76 4.94 16.82
N LEU A 127 -14.15 4.54 15.70
CA LEU A 127 -13.45 3.26 15.55
C LEU A 127 -12.13 3.26 16.33
N ALA A 128 -11.39 4.36 16.31
CA ALA A 128 -10.18 4.55 17.10
C ALA A 128 -10.45 4.44 18.61
N ASN A 129 -11.50 5.11 19.08
CA ASN A 129 -11.91 5.05 20.50
C ASN A 129 -12.38 3.66 20.94
N LYS A 130 -12.78 2.79 20.01
CA LYS A 130 -13.08 1.38 20.29
C LYS A 130 -11.84 0.49 20.34
N GLY A 131 -10.64 1.05 20.09
CA GLY A 131 -9.36 0.32 20.13
C GLY A 131 -9.16 -0.61 18.94
N LEU A 132 -9.75 -0.29 17.79
CA LEU A 132 -9.66 -1.13 16.58
C LEU A 132 -8.38 -0.86 15.78
N PHE A 133 -7.67 0.22 16.07
CA PHE A 133 -6.42 0.57 15.39
C PHE A 133 -5.24 0.51 16.35
N ALA A 134 -4.10 0.12 15.83
CA ALA A 134 -2.84 0.15 16.58
C ALA A 134 -2.38 1.59 16.80
N ASP A 135 -1.72 1.83 17.92
CA ASP A 135 -1.05 3.10 18.21
C ASP A 135 0.30 3.17 17.47
N LEU A 136 0.37 4.00 16.46
CA LEU A 136 1.58 4.17 15.64
C LEU A 136 2.72 4.85 16.42
N ASN A 137 2.44 5.58 17.50
CA ASN A 137 3.48 6.12 18.37
C ASN A 137 4.35 4.99 18.94
N ALA A 138 3.72 3.91 19.39
CA ALA A 138 4.44 2.73 19.88
C ALA A 138 5.28 2.05 18.78
N MET A 139 4.83 2.09 17.53
CA MET A 139 5.60 1.57 16.40
C MET A 139 6.83 2.44 16.10
N PHE A 140 6.69 3.78 16.12
CA PHE A 140 7.82 4.69 15.98
C PHE A 140 8.87 4.52 17.09
N GLU A 141 8.42 4.26 18.33
CA GLU A 141 9.33 4.03 19.47
C GLU A 141 10.07 2.68 19.36
N ALA A 142 9.48 1.70 18.69
CA ALA A 142 10.06 0.37 18.53
C ALA A 142 10.97 0.23 17.30
N ASP A 143 10.98 1.18 16.38
CA ASP A 143 11.73 1.14 15.12
C ASP A 143 12.87 2.16 15.14
N ASP A 144 14.10 1.67 15.11
CA ASP A 144 15.31 2.49 15.11
C ASP A 144 15.61 3.14 13.73
N THR A 145 14.87 2.76 12.68
CA THR A 145 15.13 3.19 11.29
C THR A 145 14.30 4.37 10.85
N ILE A 146 13.16 4.62 11.52
CA ILE A 146 12.25 5.74 11.25
C ILE A 146 12.06 6.58 12.50
N SER A 147 11.98 7.89 12.34
CA SER A 147 11.74 8.83 13.43
C SER A 147 10.56 9.73 13.12
N LYS A 148 9.79 10.10 14.15
CA LYS A 148 8.77 11.15 14.01
C LYS A 148 9.36 12.48 13.54
N ASP A 149 10.64 12.74 13.82
CA ASP A 149 11.34 13.95 13.40
C ASP A 149 11.58 14.02 11.88
N ASP A 150 11.41 12.90 11.17
CA ASP A 150 11.47 12.85 9.70
C ASP A 150 10.18 13.38 9.05
N TYR A 151 9.14 13.64 9.84
CA TYR A 151 7.83 14.10 9.42
C TYR A 151 7.52 15.50 9.96
N PHE A 152 6.47 16.13 9.40
CA PHE A 152 5.97 17.39 9.96
C PHE A 152 5.24 17.13 11.28
N SER A 153 5.91 17.41 12.40
CA SER A 153 5.41 17.11 13.75
C SER A 153 4.03 17.73 14.02
N ASN A 154 3.83 18.98 13.61
CA ASN A 154 2.54 19.66 13.74
C ASN A 154 1.41 19.00 12.96
N VAL A 155 1.73 18.33 11.85
CA VAL A 155 0.74 17.54 11.08
C VAL A 155 0.41 16.26 11.83
N LEU A 156 1.41 15.50 12.30
CA LEU A 156 1.18 14.29 13.08
C LEU A 156 0.39 14.57 14.35
N GLU A 157 0.76 15.60 15.11
CA GLU A 157 0.06 16.02 16.33
C GLU A 157 -1.42 16.33 16.07
N SER A 158 -1.76 16.90 14.90
CA SER A 158 -3.16 17.18 14.53
C SER A 158 -4.01 15.92 14.28
N TYR A 159 -3.36 14.77 14.07
CA TYR A 159 -4.01 13.47 13.88
C TYR A 159 -4.01 12.63 15.16
N GLU A 160 -3.40 13.10 16.24
CA GLU A 160 -3.43 12.39 17.51
C GLU A 160 -4.80 12.52 18.20
N ILE A 161 -5.24 11.41 18.78
CA ILE A 161 -6.45 11.29 19.60
C ILE A 161 -5.99 10.87 21.00
N GLU A 162 -6.19 11.72 21.99
CA GLU A 162 -5.78 11.46 23.38
C GLU A 162 -4.30 11.04 23.52
N GLY A 163 -3.42 11.67 22.71
CA GLY A 163 -1.99 11.40 22.70
C GLY A 163 -1.56 10.14 21.97
N LYS A 164 -2.44 9.51 21.21
CA LYS A 164 -2.16 8.33 20.39
C LYS A 164 -2.34 8.64 18.92
N LEU A 165 -1.44 8.14 18.10
CA LEU A 165 -1.48 8.29 16.66
C LEU A 165 -2.05 7.01 16.02
N TYR A 166 -3.27 7.07 15.49
CA TYR A 166 -3.93 5.92 14.87
C TYR A 166 -3.92 5.94 13.33
N SER A 167 -3.46 7.02 12.73
CA SER A 167 -3.38 7.14 11.27
C SER A 167 -2.21 8.02 10.84
N MET A 168 -1.63 7.68 9.68
CA MET A 168 -0.63 8.51 9.02
C MET A 168 -1.29 9.27 7.87
N PRO A 169 -1.19 10.61 7.86
CA PRO A 169 -1.62 11.40 6.71
C PRO A 169 -0.66 11.17 5.54
N ILE A 170 -1.18 10.71 4.40
CA ILE A 170 -0.39 10.52 3.17
C ILE A 170 -0.26 11.81 2.36
N GLN A 171 -1.18 12.76 2.57
CA GLN A 171 -1.13 14.10 1.99
C GLN A 171 -1.88 15.10 2.84
N PHE A 172 -1.49 16.35 2.78
CA PHE A 172 -2.19 17.47 3.42
C PHE A 172 -2.08 18.72 2.54
N SER A 173 -3.02 19.65 2.70
CA SER A 173 -2.98 20.96 2.07
C SER A 173 -3.03 22.05 3.11
N VAL A 174 -2.29 23.13 2.86
CA VAL A 174 -2.34 24.34 3.66
C VAL A 174 -3.31 25.31 2.98
N VAL A 175 -4.32 25.76 3.70
CA VAL A 175 -5.33 26.71 3.22
C VAL A 175 -5.00 28.10 3.74
#